data_d2d943e003d41fc92f390d2a61033a21
#
_entry.id   d2d943e003d41fc92f390d2a61033a21
#
_cell.length_a   1.000
_cell.length_b   1.000
_cell.length_c   1.000
_cell.angle_alpha   90.00
_cell.angle_beta   90.00
_cell.angle_gamma   90.00
#
_symmetry.space_group_name_H-M   'P 1'
#
loop_
_entity.id
_entity.type
_entity.pdbx_description
1 polymer ?
#
loop_
_entity_poly.entity_id
_entity_poly.type
_entity_poly.pdbx_seq_one_letter_code
_entity_poly.pdbx_strand_id
1 'polypeptide(L)'
;EVIAVIALVALALFFLPRFLKSGIATLPQLLAIRFDTGTQLIANVIFLIAYAVVLLPIILYSGAIGLQGMLDLQGLTGIGSSTVLLWATVWAVGLIGAVYALFGGLRTVAVSDTLNGVGLLIGGFIIVYFGLQAVSGGSGVMEGWSILKESDPSKFNSLGGPDQQVPFSTIFTGVLLLHLFYWTTN
;
A
#
# COMPACT_ATOMS: atom_id res chain seq x y z
N GLU A 1 -1.83 5.67 9.06
CA GLU A 1 -0.51 5.02 8.88
C GLU A 1 0.18 4.69 10.22
N VAL A 2 0.18 5.57 11.22
CA VAL A 2 0.78 5.29 12.54
C VAL A 2 0.26 3.98 13.16
N ILE A 3 -1.02 3.68 12.97
CA ILE A 3 -1.65 2.47 13.50
C ILE A 3 -1.14 1.21 12.81
N ALA A 4 -0.82 1.30 11.51
CA ALA A 4 -0.18 0.20 10.79
C ALA A 4 1.20 -0.12 11.37
N VAL A 5 1.96 0.88 11.77
CA VAL A 5 3.26 0.70 12.45
C VAL A 5 3.08 -0.02 13.78
N ILE A 6 2.08 0.36 14.59
CA ILE A 6 1.77 -0.33 15.84
C ILE A 6 1.42 -1.80 15.59
N ALA A 7 0.61 -2.08 14.56
CA ALA A 7 0.26 -3.43 14.18
C ALA A 7 1.47 -4.26 13.72
N LEU A 8 2.39 -3.65 12.94
CA LEU A 8 3.64 -4.29 12.52
C LEU A 8 4.58 -4.57 13.69
N VAL A 9 4.68 -3.65 14.64
CA VAL A 9 5.46 -3.88 15.87
C VAL A 9 4.86 -5.03 16.68
N ALA A 10 3.53 -5.06 16.82
CA ALA A 10 2.84 -6.17 17.48
C ALA A 10 3.06 -7.50 16.75
N LEU A 11 2.99 -7.50 15.42
CA LEU A 11 3.34 -8.66 14.60
C LEU A 11 4.77 -9.14 14.90
N ALA A 12 5.74 -8.24 14.84
CA ALA A 12 7.15 -8.57 15.02
C ALA A 12 7.46 -9.12 16.43
N LEU A 13 6.85 -8.56 17.47
CA LEU A 13 7.15 -8.93 18.85
C LEU A 13 6.37 -10.15 19.34
N PHE A 14 5.11 -10.29 18.94
CA PHE A 14 4.22 -11.31 19.52
C PHE A 14 3.91 -12.46 18.54
N PHE A 15 3.66 -12.17 17.27
CA PHE A 15 3.20 -13.17 16.32
C PHE A 15 4.36 -13.86 15.59
N LEU A 16 5.30 -13.09 15.06
CA LEU A 16 6.40 -13.61 14.29
C LEU A 16 7.27 -14.64 15.04
N PRO A 17 7.65 -14.42 16.32
CA PRO A 17 8.40 -15.44 17.07
C PRO A 17 7.63 -16.75 17.26
N ARG A 18 6.30 -16.68 17.35
CA ARG A 18 5.44 -17.87 17.46
C ARG A 18 5.35 -18.61 16.13
N PHE A 19 5.18 -17.89 15.02
CA PHE A 19 5.17 -18.48 13.68
C PHE A 19 6.50 -19.15 13.35
N LEU A 20 7.63 -18.48 13.62
CA LEU A 20 8.96 -19.05 13.38
C LEU A 20 9.22 -20.32 14.23
N LYS A 21 8.81 -20.33 15.48
CA LYS A 21 8.94 -21.50 16.35
C LYS A 21 8.06 -22.67 15.92
N SER A 22 6.88 -22.41 15.34
CA SER A 22 5.97 -23.44 14.85
C SER A 22 6.36 -24.01 13.50
N GLY A 23 7.33 -23.42 12.78
CA GLY A 23 7.71 -23.83 11.43
C GLY A 23 6.65 -23.56 10.36
N ILE A 24 5.60 -22.80 10.71
CA ILE A 24 4.48 -22.48 9.81
C ILE A 24 4.85 -21.23 8.99
N ALA A 25 4.85 -21.35 7.67
CA ALA A 25 5.15 -20.24 6.77
C ALA A 25 3.91 -19.49 6.28
N THR A 26 2.73 -20.12 6.30
CA THR A 26 1.51 -19.54 5.74
C THR A 26 0.28 -19.83 6.62
N LEU A 27 -0.71 -18.93 6.58
CA LEU A 27 -1.98 -19.12 7.30
C LEU A 27 -2.71 -20.41 6.89
N PRO A 28 -2.80 -20.80 5.62
CA PRO A 28 -3.39 -22.09 5.25
C PRO A 28 -2.69 -23.31 5.85
N GLN A 29 -1.37 -23.27 6.03
CA GLN A 29 -0.63 -24.33 6.74
C GLN A 29 -1.03 -24.40 8.23
N LEU A 30 -1.25 -23.26 8.87
CA LEU A 30 -1.76 -23.22 10.23
C LEU A 30 -3.13 -23.90 10.33
N LEU A 31 -4.00 -23.64 9.34
CA LEU A 31 -5.33 -24.27 9.29
C LEU A 31 -5.23 -25.78 9.09
N ALA A 32 -4.29 -26.25 8.25
CA ALA A 32 -4.07 -27.69 8.07
C ALA A 32 -3.66 -28.40 9.35
N ILE A 33 -2.79 -27.77 10.16
CA ILE A 33 -2.32 -28.35 11.42
C ILE A 33 -3.42 -28.32 12.48
N ARG A 34 -4.27 -27.29 12.47
CA ARG A 34 -5.30 -27.11 13.50
C ARG A 34 -6.59 -27.87 13.19
N PHE A 35 -6.92 -28.07 11.93
CA PHE A 35 -8.17 -28.68 11.47
C PHE A 35 -7.84 -29.88 10.56
N ASP A 36 -7.78 -29.65 9.24
CA ASP A 36 -7.48 -30.67 8.25
C ASP A 36 -6.96 -30.09 6.93
N THR A 37 -6.55 -30.98 6.01
CA THR A 37 -6.09 -30.60 4.66
C THR A 37 -7.21 -30.06 3.78
N GLY A 38 -8.48 -30.45 4.02
CA GLY A 38 -9.63 -29.91 3.30
C GLY A 38 -9.84 -28.44 3.60
N THR A 39 -9.75 -28.06 4.87
CA THR A 39 -9.80 -26.65 5.31
C THR A 39 -8.65 -25.84 4.72
N GLN A 40 -7.44 -26.39 4.64
CA GLN A 40 -6.31 -25.75 3.97
C GLN A 40 -6.59 -25.48 2.49
N LEU A 41 -7.12 -26.47 1.78
CA LEU A 41 -7.44 -26.36 0.35
C LEU A 41 -8.47 -25.26 0.10
N ILE A 42 -9.55 -25.26 0.86
CA ILE A 42 -10.60 -24.23 0.77
C ILE A 42 -10.02 -22.85 1.03
N ALA A 43 -9.22 -22.67 2.08
CA ALA A 43 -8.57 -21.42 2.39
C ALA A 43 -7.65 -20.94 1.25
N ASN A 44 -6.85 -21.83 0.67
CA ASN A 44 -5.99 -21.52 -0.47
C ASN A 44 -6.81 -21.04 -1.69
N VAL A 45 -7.92 -21.70 -2.00
CA VAL A 45 -8.79 -21.31 -3.11
C VAL A 45 -9.41 -19.93 -2.86
N ILE A 46 -9.90 -19.69 -1.65
CA ILE A 46 -10.48 -18.39 -1.27
C ILE A 46 -9.42 -17.28 -1.40
N PHE A 47 -8.22 -17.47 -0.87
CA PHE A 47 -7.14 -16.49 -0.99
C PHE A 47 -6.72 -16.27 -2.43
N LEU A 48 -6.62 -17.33 -3.24
CA LEU A 48 -6.27 -17.22 -4.66
C LEU A 48 -7.29 -16.37 -5.40
N ILE A 49 -8.59 -16.62 -5.21
CA ILE A 49 -9.65 -15.84 -5.82
C ILE A 49 -9.62 -14.39 -5.32
N ALA A 50 -9.50 -14.17 -4.02
CA ALA A 50 -9.43 -12.84 -3.43
C ALA A 50 -8.26 -12.01 -4.00
N TYR A 51 -7.08 -12.60 -4.11
CA TYR A 51 -5.92 -11.91 -4.66
C TYR A 51 -6.01 -11.70 -6.17
N ALA A 52 -6.43 -12.71 -6.94
CA ALA A 52 -6.45 -12.62 -8.39
C ALA A 52 -7.61 -11.76 -8.93
N VAL A 53 -8.79 -11.84 -8.30
CA VAL A 53 -10.01 -11.19 -8.81
C VAL A 53 -10.27 -9.83 -8.17
N VAL A 54 -9.85 -9.64 -6.92
CA VAL A 54 -10.13 -8.40 -6.18
C VAL A 54 -8.88 -7.55 -6.03
N LEU A 55 -7.85 -8.08 -5.39
CA LEU A 55 -6.68 -7.27 -5.01
C LEU A 55 -5.85 -6.83 -6.21
N LEU A 56 -5.52 -7.75 -7.11
CA LEU A 56 -4.68 -7.47 -8.27
C LEU A 56 -5.30 -6.43 -9.22
N PRO A 57 -6.59 -6.54 -9.63
CA PRO A 57 -7.21 -5.52 -10.46
C PRO A 57 -7.25 -4.13 -9.80
N ILE A 58 -7.54 -4.05 -8.49
CA ILE A 58 -7.58 -2.77 -7.76
C ILE A 58 -6.19 -2.10 -7.78
N ILE A 59 -5.12 -2.86 -7.51
CA ILE A 59 -3.76 -2.34 -7.50
C ILE A 59 -3.34 -1.86 -8.89
N LEU A 60 -3.57 -2.66 -9.92
CA LEU A 60 -3.22 -2.31 -11.30
C LEU A 60 -4.00 -1.09 -11.79
N TYR A 61 -5.29 -1.04 -11.51
CA TYR A 61 -6.16 0.09 -11.87
C TYR A 61 -5.72 1.39 -11.17
N SER A 62 -5.49 1.33 -9.86
CA SER A 62 -5.03 2.49 -9.09
C SER A 62 -3.65 2.98 -9.54
N GLY A 63 -2.75 2.04 -9.83
CA GLY A 63 -1.42 2.35 -10.38
C GLY A 63 -1.51 3.00 -11.76
N ALA A 64 -2.38 2.52 -12.64
CA ALA A 64 -2.58 3.09 -13.97
C ALA A 64 -3.16 4.51 -13.92
N ILE A 65 -4.12 4.78 -13.00
CA ILE A 65 -4.64 6.14 -12.77
C ILE A 65 -3.51 7.06 -12.28
N GLY A 66 -2.70 6.60 -11.32
CA GLY A 66 -1.56 7.35 -10.81
C GLY A 66 -0.57 7.71 -11.93
N LEU A 67 -0.22 6.76 -12.78
CA LEU A 67 0.67 7.00 -13.93
C LEU A 67 0.07 8.01 -14.92
N GLN A 68 -1.22 7.91 -15.23
CA GLN A 68 -1.87 8.87 -16.12
C GLN A 68 -1.92 10.29 -15.53
N GLY A 69 -2.05 10.40 -14.20
CA GLY A 69 -2.04 11.70 -13.52
C GLY A 69 -0.66 12.35 -13.45
N MET A 70 0.40 11.55 -13.48
CA MET A 70 1.78 12.04 -13.38
C MET A 70 2.44 12.26 -14.76
N LEU A 71 2.08 11.45 -15.72
CA LEU A 71 2.69 11.46 -17.07
C LEU A 71 1.64 11.83 -18.11
N ASP A 72 2.00 12.68 -19.05
CA ASP A 72 1.17 12.95 -20.23
C ASP A 72 1.21 11.76 -21.20
N LEU A 73 0.58 10.65 -20.78
CA LEU A 73 0.55 9.43 -21.60
C LEU A 73 -0.24 9.62 -22.89
N GLN A 74 -1.19 10.57 -22.95
CA GLN A 74 -1.92 10.88 -24.17
C GLN A 74 -1.01 11.52 -25.20
N GLY A 75 -0.19 12.50 -24.78
CA GLY A 75 0.81 13.12 -25.65
C GLY A 75 1.88 12.14 -26.13
N LEU A 76 2.30 11.20 -25.26
CA LEU A 76 3.33 10.21 -25.57
C LEU A 76 2.84 9.11 -26.53
N THR A 77 1.59 8.65 -26.37
CA THR A 77 1.06 7.49 -27.11
C THR A 77 0.19 7.87 -28.30
N GLY A 78 -0.30 9.11 -28.36
CA GLY A 78 -1.24 9.57 -29.38
C GLY A 78 -2.65 8.98 -29.25
N ILE A 79 -2.96 8.27 -28.14
CA ILE A 79 -4.28 7.68 -27.89
C ILE A 79 -5.20 8.74 -27.32
N GLY A 80 -6.16 9.22 -28.13
CA GLY A 80 -7.08 10.30 -27.73
C GLY A 80 -8.14 9.90 -26.71
N SER A 81 -8.44 8.61 -26.56
CA SER A 81 -9.43 8.12 -25.59
C SER A 81 -8.81 7.80 -24.25
N SER A 82 -9.18 8.55 -23.21
CA SER A 82 -8.70 8.34 -21.83
C SER A 82 -9.01 6.93 -21.31
N THR A 83 -10.18 6.38 -21.62
CA THR A 83 -10.56 5.03 -21.19
C THR A 83 -9.71 3.94 -21.86
N VAL A 84 -9.48 4.06 -23.16
CA VAL A 84 -8.64 3.10 -23.90
C VAL A 84 -7.20 3.17 -23.36
N LEU A 85 -6.68 4.36 -23.15
CA LEU A 85 -5.35 4.57 -22.58
C LEU A 85 -5.22 3.98 -21.18
N LEU A 86 -6.24 4.14 -20.32
CA LEU A 86 -6.25 3.58 -18.98
C LEU A 86 -6.12 2.05 -19.03
N TRP A 87 -6.96 1.40 -19.82
CA TRP A 87 -6.91 -0.07 -19.94
C TRP A 87 -5.62 -0.55 -20.60
N ALA A 88 -5.11 0.15 -21.59
CA ALA A 88 -3.80 -0.14 -22.18
C ALA A 88 -2.69 -0.05 -21.14
N THR A 89 -2.71 0.96 -20.26
CA THR A 89 -1.74 1.13 -19.17
C THR A 89 -1.88 0.00 -18.13
N VAL A 90 -3.10 -0.36 -17.74
CA VAL A 90 -3.35 -1.49 -16.82
C VAL A 90 -2.75 -2.79 -17.37
N TRP A 91 -3.02 -3.10 -18.63
CA TRP A 91 -2.48 -4.29 -19.27
C TRP A 91 -0.96 -4.25 -19.44
N ALA A 92 -0.41 -3.11 -19.85
CA ALA A 92 1.04 -2.96 -20.01
C ALA A 92 1.78 -3.17 -18.69
N VAL A 93 1.35 -2.51 -17.62
CA VAL A 93 1.95 -2.67 -16.28
C VAL A 93 1.76 -4.10 -15.76
N GLY A 94 0.57 -4.66 -15.92
CA GLY A 94 0.26 -6.02 -15.49
C GLY A 94 1.11 -7.08 -16.22
N LEU A 95 1.28 -6.94 -17.53
CA LEU A 95 2.12 -7.86 -18.33
C LEU A 95 3.60 -7.74 -17.96
N ILE A 96 4.12 -6.53 -17.83
CA ILE A 96 5.51 -6.33 -17.38
C ILE A 96 5.72 -6.96 -16.00
N GLY A 97 4.80 -6.70 -15.06
CA GLY A 97 4.83 -7.32 -13.74
C GLY A 97 4.78 -8.83 -13.77
N ALA A 98 3.90 -9.41 -14.59
CA ALA A 98 3.78 -10.86 -14.75
C ALA A 98 5.05 -11.48 -15.34
N VAL A 99 5.63 -10.86 -16.36
CA VAL A 99 6.87 -11.34 -16.99
C VAL A 99 8.01 -11.38 -15.99
N TYR A 100 8.30 -10.28 -15.29
CA TYR A 100 9.42 -10.30 -14.36
C TYR A 100 9.17 -11.23 -13.16
N ALA A 101 7.93 -11.38 -12.70
CA ALA A 101 7.59 -12.30 -11.61
C ALA A 101 7.74 -13.77 -12.02
N LEU A 102 7.30 -14.13 -13.23
CA LEU A 102 7.41 -15.50 -13.76
C LEU A 102 8.86 -15.91 -14.00
N PHE A 103 9.66 -15.04 -14.63
CA PHE A 103 11.06 -15.36 -14.95
C PHE A 103 12.02 -15.14 -13.79
N GLY A 104 11.75 -14.17 -12.94
CA GLY A 104 12.62 -13.82 -11.83
C GLY A 104 12.30 -14.52 -10.51
N GLY A 105 11.10 -15.03 -10.37
CA GLY A 105 10.63 -15.67 -9.14
C GLY A 105 10.61 -14.73 -7.92
N LEU A 106 10.39 -15.33 -6.75
CA LEU A 106 10.26 -14.58 -5.49
C LEU A 106 11.49 -13.73 -5.13
N ARG A 107 12.69 -14.21 -5.48
CA ARG A 107 13.95 -13.50 -5.19
C ARG A 107 14.03 -12.17 -5.97
N THR A 108 13.68 -12.18 -7.24
CA THR A 108 13.70 -10.97 -8.06
C THR A 108 12.66 -9.96 -7.60
N VAL A 109 11.47 -10.44 -7.22
CA VAL A 109 10.43 -9.59 -6.63
C VAL A 109 10.94 -8.94 -5.35
N ALA A 110 11.55 -9.69 -4.43
CA ALA A 110 12.08 -9.15 -3.18
C ALA A 110 13.18 -8.09 -3.39
N VAL A 111 14.07 -8.29 -4.37
CA VAL A 111 15.09 -7.30 -4.72
C VAL A 111 14.45 -6.03 -5.31
N SER A 112 13.48 -6.20 -6.22
CA SER A 112 12.72 -5.09 -6.79
C SER A 112 11.99 -4.28 -5.71
N ASP A 113 11.35 -4.95 -4.77
CA ASP A 113 10.64 -4.29 -3.67
C ASP A 113 11.58 -3.50 -2.76
N THR A 114 12.80 -4.00 -2.54
CA THR A 114 13.83 -3.27 -1.78
C THR A 114 14.24 -1.99 -2.51
N LEU A 115 14.48 -2.05 -3.82
CA LEU A 115 14.80 -0.87 -4.62
C LEU A 115 13.63 0.13 -4.64
N ASN A 116 12.40 -0.36 -4.82
CA ASN A 116 11.21 0.46 -4.78
C ASN A 116 11.02 1.12 -3.41
N GLY A 117 11.27 0.40 -2.31
CA GLY A 117 11.22 0.95 -0.96
C GLY A 117 12.19 2.10 -0.74
N VAL A 118 13.43 1.95 -1.18
CA VAL A 118 14.44 3.04 -1.14
C VAL A 118 13.99 4.22 -2.02
N GLY A 119 13.51 3.94 -3.23
CA GLY A 119 12.99 4.97 -4.14
C GLY A 119 11.81 5.75 -3.54
N LEU A 120 10.88 5.07 -2.89
CA LEU A 120 9.74 5.69 -2.20
C LEU A 120 10.17 6.58 -1.04
N LEU A 121 11.16 6.16 -0.25
CA LEU A 121 11.69 6.99 0.84
C LEU A 121 12.34 8.27 0.29
N ILE A 122 13.23 8.14 -0.69
CA ILE A 122 13.88 9.30 -1.32
C ILE A 122 12.83 10.21 -1.98
N GLY A 123 11.91 9.63 -2.75
CA GLY A 123 10.83 10.36 -3.41
C GLY A 123 9.93 11.09 -2.42
N GLY A 124 9.60 10.46 -1.28
CA GLY A 124 8.83 11.08 -0.21
C GLY A 124 9.51 12.35 0.34
N PHE A 125 10.80 12.29 0.63
CA PHE A 125 11.56 13.48 1.06
C PHE A 125 11.62 14.56 -0.02
N ILE A 126 11.83 14.18 -1.27
CA ILE A 126 11.86 15.10 -2.40
C ILE A 126 10.52 15.82 -2.56
N ILE A 127 9.39 15.09 -2.51
CA ILE A 127 8.05 15.67 -2.64
C ILE A 127 7.77 16.66 -1.51
N VAL A 128 8.12 16.31 -0.27
CA VAL A 128 7.94 17.23 0.88
C VAL A 128 8.78 18.48 0.71
N TYR A 129 10.06 18.33 0.34
CA TYR A 129 10.97 19.44 0.12
C TYR A 129 10.47 20.41 -0.94
N PHE A 130 10.20 19.90 -2.16
CA PHE A 130 9.73 20.74 -3.26
C PHE A 130 8.31 21.26 -3.06
N GLY A 131 7.43 20.48 -2.40
CA GLY A 131 6.09 20.93 -2.04
C GLY A 131 6.12 22.14 -1.11
N LEU A 132 6.92 22.10 -0.06
CA LEU A 132 7.09 23.23 0.86
C LEU A 132 7.72 24.42 0.17
N GLN A 133 8.69 24.21 -0.71
CA GLN A 133 9.32 25.28 -1.48
C GLN A 133 8.36 25.91 -2.49
N ALA A 134 7.48 25.15 -3.10
CA ALA A 134 6.45 25.66 -4.00
C ALA A 134 5.41 26.53 -3.24
N VAL A 135 5.00 26.09 -2.04
CA VAL A 135 4.07 26.85 -1.20
C VAL A 135 4.65 28.19 -0.75
N SER A 136 5.98 28.25 -0.47
CA SER A 136 6.65 29.49 -0.10
C SER A 136 6.99 30.41 -1.28
N GLY A 137 6.68 30.01 -2.52
CA GLY A 137 7.09 30.77 -3.70
C GLY A 137 8.61 30.82 -3.89
N GLY A 138 9.35 29.86 -3.33
CA GLY A 138 10.82 29.79 -3.41
C GLY A 138 11.56 30.40 -2.22
N SER A 139 10.85 30.96 -1.24
CA SER A 139 11.46 31.64 -0.06
C SER A 139 12.07 30.69 0.96
N GLY A 140 11.80 29.38 0.84
CA GLY A 140 12.40 28.35 1.68
C GLY A 140 11.40 27.37 2.30
N VAL A 141 11.92 26.22 2.73
CA VAL A 141 11.11 25.11 3.27
C VAL A 141 10.43 25.50 4.61
N MET A 142 11.12 26.26 5.47
CA MET A 142 10.57 26.66 6.77
C MET A 142 9.45 27.68 6.61
N GLU A 143 9.55 28.58 5.63
CA GLU A 143 8.48 29.51 5.31
C GLU A 143 7.27 28.80 4.72
N GLY A 144 7.47 27.83 3.80
CA GLY A 144 6.40 26.99 3.30
C GLY A 144 5.68 26.23 4.40
N TRP A 145 6.41 25.74 5.39
CA TRP A 145 5.83 25.09 6.57
C TRP A 145 4.98 26.03 7.41
N SER A 146 5.46 27.28 7.68
CA SER A 146 4.69 28.26 8.44
C SER A 146 3.42 28.69 7.72
N ILE A 147 3.50 28.94 6.41
CA ILE A 147 2.33 29.26 5.57
C ILE A 147 1.28 28.15 5.63
N LEU A 148 1.70 26.87 5.48
CA LEU A 148 0.77 25.74 5.57
C LEU A 148 0.11 25.66 6.96
N LYS A 149 0.88 25.84 8.02
CA LYS A 149 0.38 25.77 9.39
C LYS A 149 -0.62 26.88 9.70
N GLU A 150 -0.42 28.08 9.15
CA GLU A 150 -1.30 29.23 9.34
C GLU A 150 -2.54 29.17 8.47
N SER A 151 -2.44 28.58 7.24
CA SER A 151 -3.54 28.53 6.30
C SER A 151 -4.72 27.67 6.78
N ASP A 152 -4.44 26.56 7.42
CA ASP A 152 -5.48 25.66 7.97
C ASP A 152 -4.94 24.84 9.16
N PRO A 153 -4.91 25.41 10.36
CA PRO A 153 -4.43 24.72 11.55
C PRO A 153 -5.20 23.43 11.88
N SER A 154 -6.45 23.33 11.43
CA SER A 154 -7.30 22.17 11.69
C SER A 154 -6.79 20.90 10.98
N LYS A 155 -6.13 21.03 9.83
CA LYS A 155 -5.56 19.91 9.07
C LYS A 155 -4.32 19.28 9.73
N PHE A 156 -3.69 20.00 10.66
CA PHE A 156 -2.58 19.46 11.46
C PHE A 156 -3.06 18.67 12.67
N ASN A 157 -4.35 18.70 12.97
CA ASN A 157 -4.93 17.83 13.98
C ASN A 157 -5.32 16.49 13.37
N SER A 158 -4.46 15.49 13.55
CA SER A 158 -4.71 14.12 13.08
C SER A 158 -5.74 13.35 13.93
N LEU A 159 -6.19 13.94 15.05
CA LEU A 159 -7.15 13.33 15.95
C LEU A 159 -8.54 13.88 15.62
N GLY A 160 -9.39 13.04 15.06
CA GLY A 160 -10.77 13.41 14.74
C GLY A 160 -11.60 13.67 15.99
N GLY A 161 -12.33 14.79 16.03
CA GLY A 161 -13.36 15.06 17.03
C GLY A 161 -14.54 14.10 16.91
N PRO A 162 -15.44 14.06 17.92
CA PRO A 162 -16.59 13.17 17.93
C PRO A 162 -17.53 13.33 16.75
N ASP A 163 -17.59 14.53 16.15
CA ASP A 163 -18.48 14.87 15.04
C ASP A 163 -17.81 14.74 13.66
N GLN A 164 -16.56 14.30 13.59
CA GLN A 164 -15.85 14.11 12.32
C GLN A 164 -16.12 12.72 11.74
N GLN A 165 -15.89 12.56 10.42
CA GLN A 165 -16.10 11.29 9.71
C GLN A 165 -15.28 10.12 10.30
N VAL A 166 -14.12 10.42 10.88
CA VAL A 166 -13.27 9.43 11.58
C VAL A 166 -13.00 9.93 12.99
N PRO A 167 -13.90 9.68 13.94
CA PRO A 167 -13.70 10.02 15.34
C PRO A 167 -12.54 9.23 15.94
N PHE A 168 -11.90 9.79 16.97
CA PHE A 168 -10.76 9.17 17.65
C PHE A 168 -11.04 7.73 18.13
N SER A 169 -12.28 7.43 18.54
CA SER A 169 -12.69 6.09 18.93
C SER A 169 -12.57 5.05 17.82
N THR A 170 -12.75 5.45 16.56
CA THR A 170 -12.64 4.57 15.39
C THR A 170 -11.22 4.02 15.21
N ILE A 171 -10.20 4.72 15.74
CA ILE A 171 -8.82 4.26 15.74
C ILE A 171 -8.69 2.91 16.45
N PHE A 172 -9.31 2.75 17.61
CA PHE A 172 -9.22 1.53 18.40
C PHE A 172 -10.20 0.44 17.93
N THR A 173 -11.44 0.82 17.60
CA THR A 173 -12.51 -0.14 17.28
C THR A 173 -12.49 -0.64 15.86
N GLY A 174 -12.01 0.16 14.90
CA GLY A 174 -11.98 -0.20 13.49
C GLY A 174 -10.56 -0.34 12.94
N VAL A 175 -9.82 0.75 12.96
CA VAL A 175 -8.54 0.84 12.23
C VAL A 175 -7.46 -0.05 12.85
N LEU A 176 -7.32 -0.08 14.17
CA LEU A 176 -6.33 -0.93 14.85
C LEU A 176 -6.65 -2.41 14.66
N LEU A 177 -7.91 -2.82 14.85
CA LEU A 177 -8.34 -4.21 14.65
C LEU A 177 -8.16 -4.64 13.20
N LEU A 178 -8.51 -3.78 12.23
CA LEU A 178 -8.33 -4.05 10.80
C LEU A 178 -6.85 -4.28 10.47
N HIS A 179 -5.95 -3.40 10.96
CA HIS A 179 -4.53 -3.52 10.69
C HIS A 179 -3.90 -4.72 11.40
N LEU A 180 -4.28 -5.00 12.64
CA LEU A 180 -3.83 -6.21 13.33
C LEU A 180 -4.26 -7.46 12.56
N PHE A 181 -5.54 -7.54 12.19
CA PHE A 181 -6.05 -8.66 11.41
C PHE A 181 -5.31 -8.80 10.07
N TYR A 182 -5.19 -7.72 9.31
CA TYR A 182 -4.53 -7.72 8.00
C TYR A 182 -3.08 -8.22 8.09
N TRP A 183 -2.28 -7.68 9.00
CA TRP A 183 -0.87 -8.02 9.11
C TRP A 183 -0.58 -9.35 9.79
N THR A 184 -1.48 -9.83 10.64
CA THR A 184 -1.28 -11.11 11.35
C THR A 184 -1.81 -12.32 10.60
N THR A 185 -2.72 -12.12 9.63
CA THR A 185 -3.34 -13.20 8.85
C THR A 185 -2.78 -13.34 7.43
N ASN A 186 -1.97 -12.44 7.01
CA ASN A 186 -1.45 -12.40 5.65
C ASN A 186 -0.11 -13.14 5.49
#